data_e61942ff010d17a8a049666ec48f050b
#
_entry.id   e61942ff010d17a8a049666ec48f050b
#
_cell.length_a   1.000
_cell.length_b   1.000
_cell.length_c   1.000
_cell.angle_alpha   90.00
_cell.angle_beta   90.00
_cell.angle_gamma   90.00
#
_symmetry.space_group_name_H-M   'P 1'
#
loop_
_entity.id
_entity.type
_entity.pdbx_description
1 polymer ?
#
loop_
_entity_poly.entity_id
_entity_poly.type
_entity_poly.pdbx_seq_one_letter_code
_entity_poly.pdbx_strand_id
1 'polypeptide(L)'
;MKQRILFTRKQIAERVDQLGFSLTEFYKDQPLTVIPMMNGAMIFAADLARAIEKDDLFIDSLAAASYENDASSGKLTQRSSLKLPVEGRHLLLVDDILDTGRTLKEMTEYFYTKGALSVRTCVLLTKELDPSKPARKLEADWSGFTVPDLYVIGYGLDSYEKYRNLPDIRVVEEE
;
A
#
# COMPACT_ATOMS: atom_id res chain seq x y z
N MET A 1 13.74 -19.79 -13.34
CA MET A 1 13.61 -18.53 -12.59
C MET A 1 14.30 -18.71 -11.25
N LYS A 2 15.44 -18.10 -11.07
CA LYS A 2 16.20 -18.15 -9.83
C LYS A 2 15.68 -17.07 -8.87
N GLN A 3 15.57 -17.39 -7.59
CA GLN A 3 15.01 -16.49 -6.56
C GLN A 3 15.98 -16.35 -5.41
N ARG A 4 16.13 -15.15 -4.88
CA ARG A 4 16.94 -14.85 -3.70
C ARG A 4 16.09 -14.09 -2.68
N ILE A 5 16.14 -14.49 -1.42
CA ILE A 5 15.47 -13.76 -0.32
C ILE A 5 16.10 -12.37 -0.20
N LEU A 6 15.26 -11.34 -0.30
CA LEU A 6 15.62 -9.95 -0.06
C LEU A 6 15.32 -9.57 1.39
N PHE A 7 14.11 -9.86 1.86
CA PHE A 7 13.71 -9.68 3.26
C PHE A 7 13.08 -10.96 3.78
N THR A 8 13.57 -11.44 4.90
CA THR A 8 13.02 -12.59 5.60
C THR A 8 11.69 -12.25 6.28
N ARG A 9 10.86 -13.25 6.53
CA ARG A 9 9.62 -13.11 7.32
C ARG A 9 9.85 -12.39 8.66
N LYS A 10 10.97 -12.65 9.33
CA LYS A 10 11.31 -12.03 10.62
C LYS A 10 11.57 -10.53 10.46
N GLN A 11 12.37 -10.12 9.47
CA GLN A 11 12.63 -8.70 9.19
C GLN A 11 11.35 -7.95 8.81
N ILE A 12 10.47 -8.60 8.03
CA ILE A 12 9.17 -8.02 7.66
C ILE A 12 8.32 -7.81 8.92
N ALA A 13 8.18 -8.82 9.78
CA ALA A 13 7.39 -8.72 11.00
C ALA A 13 7.91 -7.60 11.93
N GLU A 14 9.21 -7.53 12.18
CA GLU A 14 9.83 -6.47 12.98
C GLU A 14 9.56 -5.07 12.41
N ARG A 15 9.57 -4.94 11.07
CA ARG A 15 9.28 -3.65 10.42
C ARG A 15 7.80 -3.29 10.48
N VAL A 16 6.91 -4.25 10.32
CA VAL A 16 5.46 -4.07 10.46
C VAL A 16 5.11 -3.62 11.87
N ASP A 17 5.70 -4.23 12.90
CA ASP A 17 5.49 -3.81 14.30
C ASP A 17 5.94 -2.37 14.54
N GLN A 18 7.08 -1.94 13.98
CA GLN A 18 7.54 -0.56 14.05
C GLN A 18 6.57 0.43 13.37
N LEU A 19 6.05 0.06 12.21
CA LEU A 19 5.06 0.87 11.49
C LEU A 19 3.75 0.95 12.28
N GLY A 20 3.28 -0.18 12.82
CA GLY A 20 2.08 -0.26 13.65
C GLY A 20 2.18 0.64 14.87
N PHE A 21 3.31 0.59 15.59
CA PHE A 21 3.59 1.49 16.72
C PHE A 21 3.55 2.97 16.30
N SER A 22 4.23 3.32 15.22
CA SER A 22 4.25 4.71 14.70
C SER A 22 2.86 5.22 14.33
N LEU A 23 2.04 4.37 13.71
CA LEU A 23 0.66 4.68 13.33
C LEU A 23 -0.26 4.79 14.55
N THR A 24 -0.08 3.93 15.56
CA THR A 24 -0.79 4.00 16.83
C THR A 24 -0.56 5.34 17.51
N GLU A 25 0.70 5.76 17.63
CA GLU A 25 1.05 7.04 18.24
C GLU A 25 0.54 8.25 17.43
N PHE A 26 0.63 8.18 16.10
CA PHE A 26 0.18 9.26 15.22
C PHE A 26 -1.33 9.48 15.27
N TYR A 27 -2.11 8.39 15.29
CA TYR A 27 -3.58 8.44 15.30
C TYR A 27 -4.18 8.25 16.70
N LYS A 28 -3.42 8.43 17.75
CA LYS A 28 -3.78 8.16 19.15
C LYS A 28 -5.22 8.53 19.50
N ASP A 29 -5.60 9.77 19.18
CA ASP A 29 -6.89 10.36 19.57
C ASP A 29 -7.89 10.46 18.39
N GLN A 30 -7.61 9.80 17.27
CA GLN A 30 -8.39 9.92 16.03
C GLN A 30 -8.81 8.55 15.53
N PRO A 31 -10.10 8.30 15.22
CA PRO A 31 -10.52 7.10 14.55
C PRO A 31 -9.80 6.92 13.20
N LEU A 32 -9.38 5.72 12.88
CA LEU A 32 -8.64 5.43 11.65
C LEU A 32 -9.37 4.42 10.78
N THR A 33 -9.45 4.70 9.49
CA THR A 33 -9.90 3.73 8.48
C THR A 33 -8.75 3.33 7.59
N VAL A 34 -8.35 2.05 7.66
CA VAL A 34 -7.31 1.44 6.82
C VAL A 34 -7.95 0.95 5.52
N ILE A 35 -7.38 1.35 4.40
CA ILE A 35 -7.86 1.00 3.06
C ILE A 35 -6.71 0.34 2.27
N PRO A 36 -6.64 -1.01 2.28
CA PRO A 36 -5.69 -1.74 1.45
C PRO A 36 -6.02 -1.64 -0.04
N MET A 37 -5.00 -1.41 -0.84
CA MET A 37 -5.04 -1.46 -2.30
C MET A 37 -4.90 -2.92 -2.74
N MET A 38 -6.03 -3.56 -3.02
CA MET A 38 -6.08 -5.00 -3.33
C MET A 38 -5.61 -5.28 -4.76
N ASN A 39 -4.94 -6.45 -5.04
CA ASN A 39 -4.69 -7.58 -4.12
C ASN A 39 -3.29 -7.51 -3.44
N GLY A 40 -2.35 -6.75 -3.99
CA GLY A 40 -0.95 -6.74 -3.56
C GLY A 40 -0.77 -6.39 -2.09
N ALA A 41 -1.48 -5.37 -1.62
CA ALA A 41 -1.40 -4.91 -0.24
C ALA A 41 -2.10 -5.80 0.79
N MET A 42 -2.83 -6.84 0.38
CA MET A 42 -3.71 -7.62 1.27
C MET A 42 -2.99 -8.18 2.50
N ILE A 43 -1.84 -8.84 2.28
CA ILE A 43 -1.10 -9.52 3.36
C ILE A 43 -0.45 -8.48 4.27
N PHE A 44 0.22 -7.49 3.70
CA PHE A 44 0.84 -6.40 4.45
C PHE A 44 -0.19 -5.63 5.29
N ALA A 45 -1.31 -5.24 4.69
CA ALA A 45 -2.36 -4.50 5.39
C ALA A 45 -3.01 -5.30 6.52
N ALA A 46 -3.15 -6.61 6.36
CA ALA A 46 -3.68 -7.48 7.41
C ALA A 46 -2.72 -7.56 8.62
N ASP A 47 -1.42 -7.66 8.39
CA ASP A 47 -0.43 -7.67 9.46
C ASP A 47 -0.30 -6.27 10.09
N LEU A 48 -0.26 -5.22 9.28
CA LEU A 48 -0.18 -3.83 9.75
C LEU A 48 -1.38 -3.47 10.63
N ALA A 49 -2.61 -3.82 10.22
CA ALA A 49 -3.81 -3.53 10.98
C ALA A 49 -3.82 -4.23 12.35
N ARG A 50 -3.23 -5.44 12.46
CA ARG A 50 -3.06 -6.13 13.74
C ARG A 50 -1.95 -5.52 14.62
N ALA A 51 -0.97 -4.85 14.02
CA ALA A 51 0.09 -4.16 14.73
C ALA A 51 -0.32 -2.75 15.22
N ILE A 52 -1.43 -2.21 14.72
CA ILE A 52 -1.99 -0.92 15.19
C ILE A 52 -2.88 -1.17 16.40
N GLU A 53 -2.48 -0.68 17.56
CA GLU A 53 -3.20 -0.84 18.82
C GLU A 53 -4.27 0.25 19.00
N LYS A 54 -5.47 0.04 18.41
CA LYS A 54 -6.62 0.97 18.49
C LYS A 54 -7.94 0.24 18.50
N ASP A 55 -8.86 0.65 19.39
CA ASP A 55 -10.24 0.11 19.44
C ASP A 55 -11.10 0.65 18.29
N ASP A 56 -10.87 1.89 17.86
CA ASP A 56 -11.59 2.59 16.80
C ASP A 56 -10.88 2.50 15.44
N LEU A 57 -10.31 1.34 15.13
CA LEU A 57 -9.73 0.97 13.84
C LEU A 57 -10.79 0.32 12.95
N PHE A 58 -10.99 0.90 11.79
CA PHE A 58 -11.89 0.38 10.76
C PHE A 58 -11.06 -0.13 9.58
N ILE A 59 -11.54 -1.18 8.91
CA ILE A 59 -10.91 -1.72 7.70
C ILE A 59 -11.97 -1.79 6.61
N ASP A 60 -11.69 -1.21 5.47
CA ASP A 60 -12.47 -1.35 4.25
C ASP A 60 -11.51 -1.54 3.08
N SER A 61 -11.93 -2.09 1.97
CA SER A 61 -11.00 -2.45 0.90
C SER A 61 -11.46 -1.95 -0.47
N LEU A 62 -10.48 -1.56 -1.27
CA LEU A 62 -10.64 -1.24 -2.68
C LEU A 62 -9.95 -2.29 -3.54
N ALA A 63 -10.66 -2.85 -4.52
CA ALA A 63 -10.02 -3.65 -5.55
C ALA A 63 -9.30 -2.72 -6.54
N ALA A 64 -7.99 -2.93 -6.74
CA ALA A 64 -7.18 -2.12 -7.67
C ALA A 64 -7.72 -2.18 -9.12
N ALA A 65 -8.29 -3.31 -9.54
CA ALA A 65 -9.01 -3.45 -10.82
C ALA A 65 -10.26 -2.57 -10.95
N SER A 66 -10.68 -1.88 -9.87
CA SER A 66 -11.77 -0.90 -9.89
C SER A 66 -11.38 0.43 -10.54
N TYR A 67 -10.10 0.62 -10.84
CA TYR A 67 -9.53 1.82 -11.42
C TYR A 67 -8.87 1.52 -12.77
N GLU A 68 -9.65 0.98 -13.72
CA GLU A 68 -9.21 0.95 -15.11
C GLU A 68 -9.26 2.37 -15.68
N ASN A 69 -8.13 2.85 -16.17
CA ASN A 69 -8.12 3.97 -17.09
C ASN A 69 -8.95 3.56 -18.31
N ASP A 70 -10.16 4.08 -18.41
CA ASP A 70 -10.84 4.07 -19.69
C ASP A 70 -10.02 4.95 -20.64
N ALA A 71 -9.27 4.29 -21.51
CA ALA A 71 -8.39 4.94 -22.48
C ALA A 71 -9.14 5.92 -23.40
N SER A 72 -10.48 5.84 -23.43
CA SER A 72 -11.34 6.68 -24.23
C SER A 72 -11.82 7.95 -23.51
N SER A 73 -11.89 7.96 -22.17
CA SER A 73 -12.46 9.08 -21.40
C SER A 73 -11.50 9.73 -20.41
N GLY A 74 -10.37 9.12 -20.11
CA GLY A 74 -9.42 9.59 -19.08
C GLY A 74 -9.99 9.63 -17.66
N LYS A 75 -11.18 9.06 -17.43
CA LYS A 75 -11.85 9.00 -16.14
C LYS A 75 -11.59 7.65 -15.48
N LEU A 76 -11.19 7.72 -14.21
CA LEU A 76 -11.16 6.54 -13.33
C LEU A 76 -12.61 6.04 -13.12
N THR A 77 -12.92 4.87 -13.66
CA THR A 77 -14.22 4.24 -13.45
C THR A 77 -14.14 3.36 -12.23
N GLN A 78 -14.75 3.79 -11.13
CA GLN A 78 -14.83 3.00 -9.90
C GLN A 78 -15.82 1.85 -10.08
N ARG A 79 -15.31 0.61 -10.10
CA ARG A 79 -16.14 -0.61 -10.17
C ARG A 79 -16.55 -1.15 -8.78
N SER A 80 -15.90 -0.68 -7.71
CA SER A 80 -16.30 -1.02 -6.33
C SER A 80 -16.34 0.25 -5.48
N SER A 81 -17.29 0.31 -4.55
CA SER A 81 -17.38 1.36 -3.54
C SER A 81 -16.93 0.81 -2.20
N LEU A 82 -16.35 1.68 -1.37
CA LEU A 82 -16.19 1.38 0.06
C LEU A 82 -17.57 1.15 0.70
N LYS A 83 -17.62 0.28 1.71
CA LYS A 83 -18.83 0.08 2.53
C LYS A 83 -19.02 1.21 3.53
N LEU A 84 -17.89 1.76 4.03
CA LEU A 84 -17.90 2.83 5.00
C LEU A 84 -17.95 4.20 4.29
N PRO A 85 -18.67 5.19 4.84
CA PRO A 85 -18.63 6.54 4.31
C PRO A 85 -17.22 7.12 4.46
N VAL A 86 -16.78 7.85 3.46
CA VAL A 86 -15.45 8.51 3.44
C VAL A 86 -15.49 9.85 4.17
N GLU A 87 -16.62 10.55 4.06
CA GLU A 87 -16.80 11.87 4.64
C GLU A 87 -16.54 11.89 6.15
N GLY A 88 -15.75 12.84 6.60
CA GLY A 88 -15.44 13.04 8.01
C GLY A 88 -14.47 12.00 8.60
N ARG A 89 -13.77 11.18 7.80
CA ARG A 89 -12.84 10.14 8.28
C ARG A 89 -11.39 10.44 8.01
N HIS A 90 -10.53 9.94 8.87
CA HIS A 90 -9.09 9.80 8.62
C HIS A 90 -8.83 8.47 7.92
N LEU A 91 -8.20 8.52 6.74
CA LEU A 91 -7.93 7.36 5.90
C LEU A 91 -6.44 7.07 5.83
N LEU A 92 -6.07 5.81 5.92
CA LEU A 92 -4.74 5.30 5.64
C LEU A 92 -4.80 4.38 4.41
N LEU A 93 -4.29 4.84 3.28
CA LEU A 93 -4.11 4.00 2.10
C LEU A 93 -2.89 3.12 2.30
N VAL A 94 -3.06 1.82 2.17
CA VAL A 94 -1.97 0.85 2.33
C VAL A 94 -1.71 0.17 0.99
N ASP A 95 -0.46 0.25 0.51
CA ASP A 95 -0.06 -0.36 -0.75
C ASP A 95 1.19 -1.24 -0.57
N ASP A 96 1.42 -2.14 -1.51
CA ASP A 96 2.56 -3.06 -1.45
C ASP A 96 3.86 -2.40 -1.91
N ILE A 97 3.83 -1.64 -3.01
CA ILE A 97 5.02 -1.01 -3.57
C ILE A 97 4.76 0.38 -4.16
N LEU A 98 5.58 1.33 -3.73
CA LEU A 98 5.61 2.68 -4.28
C LEU A 98 6.71 2.78 -5.33
N ASP A 99 6.29 2.91 -6.58
CA ASP A 99 7.17 3.21 -7.73
C ASP A 99 6.99 4.68 -8.15
N THR A 100 6.10 4.97 -9.08
CA THR A 100 5.85 6.34 -9.56
C THR A 100 4.97 7.17 -8.63
N GLY A 101 4.25 6.54 -7.72
CA GLY A 101 3.28 7.18 -6.82
C GLY A 101 2.00 7.66 -7.49
N ARG A 102 1.79 7.33 -8.77
CA ARG A 102 0.63 7.80 -9.53
C ARG A 102 -0.69 7.31 -8.92
N THR A 103 -0.82 6.01 -8.69
CA THR A 103 -2.04 5.41 -8.14
C THR A 103 -2.40 5.98 -6.78
N LEU A 104 -1.42 6.04 -5.85
CA LEU A 104 -1.64 6.60 -4.52
C LEU A 104 -2.02 8.08 -4.57
N LYS A 105 -1.41 8.87 -5.47
CA LYS A 105 -1.77 10.27 -5.67
C LYS A 105 -3.23 10.42 -6.14
N GLU A 106 -3.60 9.72 -7.20
CA GLU A 106 -4.95 9.75 -7.76
C GLU A 106 -6.00 9.33 -6.72
N MET A 107 -5.70 8.30 -5.91
CA MET A 107 -6.56 7.85 -4.83
C MET A 107 -6.66 8.85 -3.69
N THR A 108 -5.55 9.46 -3.29
CA THR A 108 -5.52 10.52 -2.28
C THR A 108 -6.40 11.70 -2.70
N GLU A 109 -6.24 12.18 -3.92
CA GLU A 109 -7.06 13.25 -4.47
C GLU A 109 -8.55 12.87 -4.53
N TYR A 110 -8.85 11.65 -5.00
CA TYR A 110 -10.21 11.13 -5.04
C TYR A 110 -10.90 11.14 -3.67
N PHE A 111 -10.23 10.63 -2.63
CA PHE A 111 -10.84 10.59 -1.29
C PHE A 111 -11.03 11.97 -0.67
N TYR A 112 -10.15 12.92 -0.95
CA TYR A 112 -10.41 14.31 -0.56
C TYR A 112 -11.64 14.89 -1.24
N THR A 113 -11.92 14.57 -2.52
CA THR A 113 -13.18 14.99 -3.18
C THR A 113 -14.42 14.34 -2.56
N LYS A 114 -14.25 13.24 -1.81
CA LYS A 114 -15.33 12.55 -1.08
C LYS A 114 -15.48 13.00 0.37
N GLY A 115 -14.76 14.05 0.77
CA GLY A 115 -14.90 14.65 2.10
C GLY A 115 -14.06 13.98 3.19
N ALA A 116 -13.01 13.23 2.86
CA ALA A 116 -12.07 12.70 3.85
C ALA A 116 -11.42 13.85 4.63
N LEU A 117 -11.32 13.71 5.96
CA LEU A 117 -10.61 14.67 6.82
C LEU A 117 -9.11 14.66 6.59
N SER A 118 -8.56 13.49 6.41
CA SER A 118 -7.17 13.31 5.97
C SER A 118 -7.02 12.02 5.20
N VAL A 119 -6.05 12.00 4.28
CA VAL A 119 -5.62 10.81 3.57
C VAL A 119 -4.12 10.72 3.71
N ARG A 120 -3.65 9.65 4.35
CA ARG A 120 -2.23 9.32 4.51
C ARG A 120 -1.93 8.00 3.84
N THR A 121 -0.66 7.74 3.60
CA THR A 121 -0.20 6.59 2.82
C THR A 121 0.86 5.80 3.58
N CYS A 122 0.73 4.47 3.58
CA CYS A 122 1.72 3.55 4.11
C CYS A 122 2.01 2.47 3.09
N VAL A 123 3.28 2.28 2.74
CA VAL A 123 3.69 1.28 1.74
C VAL A 123 4.69 0.30 2.34
N LEU A 124 4.66 -0.95 1.88
CA LEU A 124 5.64 -1.94 2.31
C LEU A 124 7.01 -1.67 1.71
N LEU A 125 7.05 -1.42 0.41
CA LEU A 125 8.27 -1.13 -0.34
C LEU A 125 8.21 0.23 -1.03
N THR A 126 9.34 0.93 -1.02
CA THR A 126 9.55 2.12 -1.84
C THR A 126 10.74 1.85 -2.75
N LYS A 127 10.55 1.95 -4.07
CA LYS A 127 11.67 1.88 -5.01
C LYS A 127 12.56 3.11 -4.86
N GLU A 128 13.88 2.93 -5.00
CA GLU A 128 14.81 4.05 -5.07
C GLU A 128 14.49 4.95 -6.26
N LEU A 129 14.75 6.25 -6.10
CA LEU A 129 14.57 7.20 -7.19
C LEU A 129 15.69 6.99 -8.23
N ASP A 130 15.29 6.79 -9.47
CA ASP A 130 16.20 6.81 -10.61
C ASP A 130 16.26 8.25 -11.16
N PRO A 131 17.44 8.91 -11.10
CA PRO A 131 17.58 10.28 -11.59
C PRO A 131 17.26 10.46 -13.08
N SER A 132 17.27 9.38 -13.86
CA SER A 132 16.91 9.39 -15.29
C SER A 132 15.41 9.34 -15.54
N LYS A 133 14.61 9.01 -14.52
CA LYS A 133 13.14 8.91 -14.61
C LYS A 133 12.47 10.20 -14.09
N PRO A 134 11.24 10.49 -14.51
CA PRO A 134 10.46 11.58 -13.93
C PRO A 134 10.35 11.46 -12.41
N ALA A 135 10.31 12.60 -11.72
CA ALA A 135 10.12 12.65 -10.28
C ALA A 135 8.83 11.91 -9.86
N ARG A 136 8.89 11.24 -8.71
CA ARG A 136 7.74 10.56 -8.14
C ARG A 136 6.58 11.54 -7.91
N LYS A 137 5.36 11.09 -8.15
CA LYS A 137 4.15 11.94 -8.07
C LYS A 137 3.66 12.13 -6.64
N LEU A 138 4.01 11.21 -5.75
CA LEU A 138 3.67 11.23 -4.33
C LEU A 138 4.74 10.44 -3.56
N GLU A 139 5.17 10.97 -2.42
CA GLU A 139 5.96 10.24 -1.43
C GLU A 139 5.03 9.67 -0.35
N ALA A 140 5.32 8.45 0.11
CA ALA A 140 4.53 7.84 1.18
C ALA A 140 4.83 8.48 2.53
N ASP A 141 3.80 8.64 3.37
CA ASP A 141 3.96 9.14 4.74
C ASP A 141 4.72 8.12 5.62
N TRP A 142 4.51 6.83 5.39
CA TRP A 142 5.26 5.72 6.00
C TRP A 142 5.70 4.72 4.95
N SER A 143 6.92 4.22 5.09
CA SER A 143 7.48 3.19 4.22
C SER A 143 8.18 2.11 5.03
N GLY A 144 7.96 0.85 4.64
CA GLY A 144 8.63 -0.30 5.24
C GLY A 144 10.10 -0.34 4.89
N PHE A 145 10.41 -0.60 3.64
CA PHE A 145 11.79 -0.74 3.14
C PHE A 145 11.98 0.06 1.86
N THR A 146 13.19 0.59 1.68
CA THR A 146 13.62 1.15 0.39
C THR A 146 14.41 0.10 -0.38
N VAL A 147 14.10 -0.10 -1.66
CA VAL A 147 14.70 -1.11 -2.52
C VAL A 147 15.12 -0.50 -3.86
N PRO A 148 16.19 -0.99 -4.48
CA PRO A 148 16.51 -0.67 -5.88
C PRO A 148 15.36 -1.05 -6.82
N ASP A 149 15.45 -0.66 -8.10
CA ASP A 149 14.46 -1.06 -9.11
C ASP A 149 14.61 -2.56 -9.47
N LEU A 150 14.12 -3.40 -8.57
CA LEU A 150 14.18 -4.86 -8.66
C LEU A 150 12.77 -5.43 -8.92
N TYR A 151 12.73 -6.56 -9.61
CA TYR A 151 11.51 -7.36 -9.72
C TYR A 151 11.38 -8.27 -8.50
N VAL A 152 10.37 -8.01 -7.68
CA VAL A 152 10.19 -8.66 -6.37
C VAL A 152 8.85 -9.39 -6.29
N ILE A 153 8.82 -10.48 -5.53
CA ILE A 153 7.65 -11.33 -5.29
C ILE A 153 7.57 -11.73 -3.82
N GLY A 154 6.40 -12.19 -3.41
CA GLY A 154 6.16 -12.69 -2.04
C GLY A 154 5.57 -11.64 -1.11
N TYR A 155 4.98 -12.10 -0.02
CA TYR A 155 4.30 -11.29 0.98
C TYR A 155 3.25 -10.32 0.40
N GLY A 156 2.45 -10.81 -0.54
CA GLY A 156 1.44 -10.05 -1.29
C GLY A 156 1.85 -9.69 -2.71
N LEU A 157 3.14 -9.43 -2.95
CA LEU A 157 3.69 -9.15 -4.29
C LEU A 157 3.64 -10.39 -5.17
N ASP A 158 3.39 -10.20 -6.46
CA ASP A 158 3.19 -11.30 -7.40
C ASP A 158 4.08 -11.27 -8.64
N SER A 159 4.04 -12.41 -9.32
CA SER A 159 4.41 -12.56 -10.72
C SER A 159 3.34 -13.40 -11.40
N TYR A 160 2.60 -12.80 -12.35
CA TYR A 160 1.47 -13.44 -13.05
C TYR A 160 0.44 -14.06 -12.08
N GLU A 161 0.02 -13.30 -11.07
CA GLU A 161 -0.91 -13.68 -10.00
C GLU A 161 -0.43 -14.84 -9.09
N LYS A 162 0.87 -15.20 -9.14
CA LYS A 162 1.49 -16.24 -8.32
C LYS A 162 2.42 -15.64 -7.29
N TYR A 163 2.80 -16.45 -6.28
CA TYR A 163 3.81 -16.16 -5.26
C TYR A 163 3.39 -15.19 -4.15
N ARG A 164 2.20 -14.61 -4.17
CA ARG A 164 1.70 -13.72 -3.09
C ARG A 164 1.73 -14.39 -1.71
N ASN A 165 1.63 -15.72 -1.66
CA ASN A 165 1.60 -16.54 -0.44
C ASN A 165 2.98 -16.79 0.19
N LEU A 166 4.09 -16.43 -0.45
CA LEU A 166 5.41 -16.60 0.14
C LEU A 166 5.54 -15.73 1.40
N PRO A 167 6.15 -16.24 2.49
CA PRO A 167 6.23 -15.50 3.75
C PRO A 167 7.34 -14.45 3.79
N ASP A 168 8.21 -14.46 2.79
CA ASP A 168 9.35 -13.58 2.61
C ASP A 168 9.22 -12.80 1.30
N ILE A 169 10.01 -11.74 1.14
CA ILE A 169 10.14 -11.01 -0.12
C ILE A 169 11.40 -11.49 -0.83
N ARG A 170 11.26 -11.83 -2.10
CA ARG A 170 12.34 -12.36 -2.93
C ARG A 170 12.53 -11.52 -4.18
N VAL A 171 13.79 -11.42 -4.61
CA VAL A 171 14.15 -10.90 -5.94
C VAL A 171 14.10 -12.05 -6.94
N VAL A 172 13.50 -11.79 -8.09
CA VAL A 172 13.56 -12.65 -9.26
C VAL A 172 14.77 -12.25 -10.09
N GLU A 173 15.71 -13.16 -10.25
CA GLU A 173 16.90 -12.95 -11.08
C GLU A 173 16.59 -13.42 -12.52
N GLU A 174 16.84 -12.55 -13.50
CA GLU A 174 16.84 -12.93 -14.90
C GLU A 174 17.99 -13.90 -15.18
N GLU A 175 17.75 -14.94 -15.98
CA GLU A 175 18.79 -15.90 -16.42
C GLU A 175 19.65 -15.30 -17.50
#